data_90addf7821f05eb7a6e6f0246eb0461c
#
_entry.id   90addf7821f05eb7a6e6f0246eb0461c
#
_cell.length_a   1.000
_cell.length_b   1.000
_cell.length_c   1.000
_cell.angle_alpha   90.00
_cell.angle_beta   90.00
_cell.angle_gamma   90.00
#
_symmetry.space_group_name_H-M   'P 1'
#
loop_
_entity.id
_entity.type
_entity.pdbx_description
1 polymer ?
#
loop_
_entity_poly.entity_id
_entity_poly.type
_entity_poly.pdbx_seq_one_letter_code
_entity_poly.pdbx_strand_id
1 'polypeptide(L)'
;MSKININRLIILTIMSTLLAMFSSSLAGIEVGEKAPNFNLQDQHLKYHSLSDYKGEWVVIYFYPKDDTPGCTTQACGIRDAQKRIIKTKAVIFGISLDNVKSHQLFAKKYQLPFSILSDPDGRVSSSYNSLRDLLLFKIAKRNTFIIDPEGKIVKTYLDVDPKRHTQMILDDLISLQQ
;
A
#
# COMPACT_ATOMS: atom_id res chain seq x y z
N MET A 1 31.44 -52.21 15.48
CA MET A 1 31.00 -50.96 16.18
C MET A 1 31.47 -49.78 15.34
N SER A 2 30.55 -49.16 14.60
CA SER A 2 30.87 -48.04 13.69
C SER A 2 31.09 -46.75 14.53
N LYS A 3 32.27 -46.14 14.43
CA LYS A 3 32.55 -44.85 15.05
C LYS A 3 31.76 -43.78 14.32
N ILE A 4 30.69 -43.30 14.92
CA ILE A 4 29.91 -42.14 14.40
C ILE A 4 30.84 -40.93 14.40
N ASN A 5 31.06 -40.37 13.23
CA ASN A 5 31.99 -39.26 13.03
C ASN A 5 31.32 -37.96 13.55
N ILE A 6 31.68 -37.59 14.79
CA ILE A 6 31.12 -36.44 15.52
C ILE A 6 31.18 -35.15 14.71
N ASN A 7 32.21 -34.98 13.87
CA ASN A 7 32.32 -33.79 12.99
C ASN A 7 31.24 -33.73 11.93
N ARG A 8 30.75 -34.87 11.39
CA ARG A 8 29.63 -34.89 10.45
C ARG A 8 28.30 -34.53 11.12
N LEU A 9 28.13 -34.94 12.40
CA LEU A 9 26.92 -34.62 13.16
C LEU A 9 26.84 -33.13 13.48
N ILE A 10 27.98 -32.52 13.86
CA ILE A 10 28.08 -31.07 14.14
C ILE A 10 27.83 -30.22 12.88
N ILE A 11 28.37 -30.64 11.73
CA ILE A 11 28.16 -29.92 10.46
C ILE A 11 26.70 -29.99 10.03
N LEU A 12 26.03 -31.15 10.20
CA LEU A 12 24.62 -31.32 9.89
C LEU A 12 23.70 -30.47 10.80
N THR A 13 24.02 -30.36 12.09
CA THR A 13 23.25 -29.51 13.02
C THR A 13 23.44 -28.01 12.76
N ILE A 14 24.66 -27.58 12.45
CA ILE A 14 24.94 -26.16 12.09
C ILE A 14 24.27 -25.79 10.78
N MET A 15 24.25 -26.68 9.77
CA MET A 15 23.60 -26.43 8.49
C MET A 15 22.06 -26.41 8.61
N SER A 16 21.49 -27.23 9.53
CA SER A 16 20.06 -27.23 9.84
C SER A 16 19.62 -25.94 10.56
N THR A 17 20.43 -25.43 11.50
CA THR A 17 20.11 -24.17 12.19
C THR A 17 20.32 -22.93 11.30
N LEU A 18 21.29 -22.97 10.38
CA LEU A 18 21.48 -21.88 9.41
C LEU A 18 20.34 -21.82 8.39
N LEU A 19 19.77 -22.95 7.96
CA LEU A 19 18.65 -23.00 7.03
C LEU A 19 17.35 -22.49 7.68
N ALA A 20 17.17 -22.66 8.97
CA ALA A 20 16.02 -22.15 9.71
C ALA A 20 16.04 -20.62 9.91
N MET A 21 17.22 -20.00 9.86
CA MET A 21 17.35 -18.52 9.96
C MET A 21 17.14 -17.80 8.63
N PHE A 22 17.13 -18.50 7.50
CA PHE A 22 16.91 -17.92 6.16
C PHE A 22 15.44 -18.02 5.67
N SER A 23 14.52 -18.49 6.51
CA SER A 23 13.09 -18.28 6.28
C SER A 23 12.70 -16.83 6.61
N SER A 24 13.41 -15.85 6.04
CA SER A 24 12.88 -14.50 5.89
C SER A 24 11.71 -14.61 4.92
N SER A 25 10.55 -14.73 5.52
CA SER A 25 9.25 -14.74 4.90
C SER A 25 9.20 -13.72 3.75
N LEU A 26 9.01 -14.20 2.53
CA LEU A 26 8.30 -13.50 1.47
C LEU A 26 6.82 -13.40 1.89
N ALA A 27 6.57 -13.01 3.14
CA ALA A 27 5.23 -12.78 3.64
C ALA A 27 4.65 -11.61 2.85
N GLY A 28 3.71 -11.92 2.02
CA GLY A 28 2.84 -10.91 1.45
C GLY A 28 2.20 -10.14 2.60
N ILE A 29 1.86 -8.89 2.38
CA ILE A 29 1.10 -8.12 3.36
C ILE A 29 -0.27 -8.77 3.48
N GLU A 30 -0.55 -9.33 4.66
CA GLU A 30 -1.79 -10.04 4.96
C GLU A 30 -2.72 -9.18 5.85
N VAL A 31 -4.00 -9.50 5.78
CA VAL A 31 -4.99 -8.94 6.70
C VAL A 31 -4.65 -9.37 8.12
N GLY A 32 -4.67 -8.43 9.06
CA GLY A 32 -4.28 -8.61 10.46
C GLY A 32 -2.84 -8.15 10.76
N GLU A 33 -1.99 -7.98 9.76
CA GLU A 33 -0.63 -7.49 9.94
C GLU A 33 -0.58 -5.96 10.09
N LYS A 34 0.49 -5.51 10.74
CA LYS A 34 0.75 -4.07 10.85
C LYS A 34 1.11 -3.48 9.50
N ALA A 35 0.44 -2.43 9.11
CA ALA A 35 0.71 -1.73 7.86
C ALA A 35 2.14 -1.13 7.88
N PRO A 36 2.93 -1.31 6.81
CA PRO A 36 4.21 -0.67 6.66
C PRO A 36 4.10 0.85 6.75
N ASN A 37 4.94 1.47 7.58
CA ASN A 37 4.97 2.92 7.66
C ASN A 37 5.57 3.51 6.38
N PHE A 38 5.16 4.74 6.06
CA PHE A 38 5.72 5.54 4.98
C PHE A 38 5.97 6.97 5.45
N ASN A 39 6.77 7.70 4.70
CA ASN A 39 6.92 9.14 4.82
C ASN A 39 7.09 9.70 3.41
N LEU A 40 5.99 10.17 2.82
CA LEU A 40 5.90 10.60 1.44
C LEU A 40 5.35 12.02 1.32
N GLN A 41 5.72 12.71 0.25
CA GLN A 41 5.30 14.07 -0.03
C GLN A 41 4.05 14.07 -0.93
N ASP A 42 3.08 14.93 -0.62
CA ASP A 42 1.89 15.11 -1.43
C ASP A 42 2.06 16.22 -2.51
N GLN A 43 1.02 16.46 -3.29
CA GLN A 43 0.95 17.51 -4.32
C GLN A 43 1.12 18.94 -3.78
N HIS A 44 1.02 19.15 -2.46
CA HIS A 44 1.22 20.45 -1.80
C HIS A 44 2.58 20.57 -1.11
N LEU A 45 3.50 19.62 -1.39
CA LEU A 45 4.82 19.54 -0.76
C LEU A 45 4.78 19.20 0.73
N LYS A 46 3.62 18.79 1.26
CA LYS A 46 3.47 18.37 2.64
C LYS A 46 3.86 16.91 2.78
N TYR A 47 4.64 16.57 3.80
CA TYR A 47 4.94 15.19 4.16
C TYR A 47 3.80 14.56 4.97
N HIS A 48 3.54 13.31 4.69
CA HIS A 48 2.58 12.47 5.40
C HIS A 48 3.27 11.17 5.80
N SER A 49 3.17 10.83 7.07
CA SER A 49 3.62 9.55 7.61
C SER A 49 2.40 8.76 8.08
N LEU A 50 2.34 7.45 7.83
CA LEU A 50 1.21 6.65 8.31
C LEU A 50 1.05 6.76 9.83
N SER A 51 2.16 6.87 10.56
CA SER A 51 2.16 7.05 12.01
C SER A 51 1.45 8.32 12.51
N ASP A 52 1.29 9.34 11.66
CA ASP A 52 0.62 10.60 12.01
C ASP A 52 -0.92 10.43 12.07
N TYR A 53 -1.43 9.33 11.52
CA TYR A 53 -2.85 8.97 11.43
C TYR A 53 -3.25 7.88 12.42
N LYS A 54 -2.47 7.69 13.48
CA LYS A 54 -2.82 6.74 14.55
C LYS A 54 -4.13 7.17 15.22
N GLY A 55 -5.05 6.22 15.34
CA GLY A 55 -6.40 6.48 15.83
C GLY A 55 -7.42 6.80 14.74
N GLU A 56 -6.98 6.87 13.48
CA GLU A 56 -7.85 7.13 12.32
C GLU A 56 -7.93 5.92 11.39
N TRP A 57 -9.03 5.77 10.70
CA TRP A 57 -9.14 4.86 9.57
C TRP A 57 -8.38 5.43 8.38
N VAL A 58 -7.52 4.63 7.75
CA VAL A 58 -6.73 5.06 6.61
C VAL A 58 -6.96 4.13 5.43
N VAL A 59 -7.25 4.72 4.27
CA VAL A 59 -7.32 4.01 3.00
C VAL A 59 -6.13 4.43 2.15
N ILE A 60 -5.34 3.45 1.71
CA ILE A 60 -4.24 3.67 0.79
C ILE A 60 -4.57 2.94 -0.51
N TYR A 61 -4.63 3.67 -1.62
CA TYR A 61 -4.75 3.04 -2.93
C TYR A 61 -3.53 3.35 -3.79
N PHE A 62 -2.91 2.31 -4.32
CA PHE A 62 -1.84 2.40 -5.30
C PHE A 62 -2.44 2.46 -6.71
N TYR A 63 -1.81 3.22 -7.59
CA TYR A 63 -2.24 3.35 -8.98
C TYR A 63 -1.05 3.54 -9.92
N PRO A 64 -1.13 3.04 -11.18
CA PRO A 64 0.01 3.01 -12.09
C PRO A 64 0.61 4.35 -12.46
N LYS A 65 -0.23 5.36 -12.82
CA LYS A 65 0.28 6.63 -13.36
C LYS A 65 -0.80 7.70 -13.43
N ASP A 66 -0.41 8.94 -13.12
CA ASP A 66 -1.24 10.13 -13.27
C ASP A 66 -1.81 10.28 -14.68
N ASP A 67 -2.99 10.86 -14.75
CA ASP A 67 -3.65 11.30 -15.99
C ASP A 67 -3.86 10.18 -17.04
N THR A 68 -3.81 8.90 -16.63
CA THR A 68 -4.25 7.79 -17.48
C THR A 68 -5.73 7.50 -17.30
N PRO A 69 -6.45 6.96 -18.32
CA PRO A 69 -7.92 6.83 -18.26
C PRO A 69 -8.42 6.09 -17.02
N GLY A 70 -7.84 4.93 -16.66
CA GLY A 70 -8.26 4.16 -15.50
C GLY A 70 -7.95 4.85 -14.17
N CYS A 71 -6.77 5.51 -14.05
CA CYS A 71 -6.41 6.23 -12.84
C CYS A 71 -7.26 7.49 -12.65
N THR A 72 -7.58 8.17 -13.74
CA THR A 72 -8.51 9.31 -13.73
C THR A 72 -9.91 8.88 -13.29
N THR A 73 -10.44 7.78 -13.84
CA THR A 73 -11.73 7.23 -13.42
C THR A 73 -11.75 6.93 -11.92
N GLN A 74 -10.68 6.31 -11.40
CA GLN A 74 -10.53 5.96 -9.99
C GLN A 74 -10.48 7.21 -9.10
N ALA A 75 -9.61 8.17 -9.43
CA ALA A 75 -9.44 9.40 -8.65
C ALA A 75 -10.70 10.28 -8.66
N CYS A 76 -11.36 10.44 -9.82
CA CYS A 76 -12.62 11.17 -9.93
C CYS A 76 -13.75 10.49 -9.14
N GLY A 77 -13.84 9.16 -9.15
CA GLY A 77 -14.81 8.44 -8.33
C GLY A 77 -14.64 8.70 -6.84
N ILE A 78 -13.40 8.70 -6.35
CA ILE A 78 -13.08 9.03 -4.95
C ILE A 78 -13.42 10.50 -4.65
N ARG A 79 -13.06 11.44 -5.55
CA ARG A 79 -13.42 12.85 -5.43
C ARG A 79 -14.93 13.04 -5.28
N ASP A 80 -15.70 12.42 -6.15
CA ASP A 80 -17.16 12.57 -6.18
C ASP A 80 -17.82 11.96 -4.93
N ALA A 81 -17.19 10.97 -4.32
CA ALA A 81 -17.62 10.35 -3.08
C ALA A 81 -17.03 10.98 -1.81
N GLN A 82 -16.24 12.05 -1.91
CA GLN A 82 -15.49 12.64 -0.80
C GLN A 82 -16.36 12.94 0.43
N LYS A 83 -17.56 13.50 0.24
CA LYS A 83 -18.49 13.77 1.34
C LYS A 83 -18.94 12.50 2.09
N ARG A 84 -19.05 11.37 1.38
CA ARG A 84 -19.40 10.07 1.98
C ARG A 84 -18.21 9.49 2.74
N ILE A 85 -17.00 9.60 2.16
CA ILE A 85 -15.76 9.14 2.78
C ILE A 85 -15.50 9.91 4.08
N ILE A 86 -15.64 11.23 4.09
CA ILE A 86 -15.49 12.05 5.31
C ILE A 86 -16.45 11.59 6.43
N LYS A 87 -17.67 11.18 6.09
CA LYS A 87 -18.63 10.66 7.10
C LYS A 87 -18.16 9.37 7.78
N THR A 88 -17.32 8.59 7.14
CA THR A 88 -16.70 7.39 7.74
C THR A 88 -15.47 7.73 8.58
N LYS A 89 -15.11 9.03 8.72
CA LYS A 89 -13.90 9.47 9.45
C LYS A 89 -12.61 8.81 8.93
N ALA A 90 -12.60 8.38 7.67
CA ALA A 90 -11.44 7.79 7.04
C ALA A 90 -10.65 8.84 6.25
N VAL A 91 -9.32 8.76 6.37
CA VAL A 91 -8.39 9.48 5.50
C VAL A 91 -8.06 8.61 4.30
N ILE A 92 -8.00 9.20 3.10
CA ILE A 92 -7.66 8.47 1.89
C ILE A 92 -6.42 9.06 1.21
N PHE A 93 -5.51 8.19 0.78
CA PHE A 93 -4.29 8.52 0.04
C PHE A 93 -4.21 7.73 -1.26
N GLY A 94 -3.91 8.43 -2.35
CA GLY A 94 -3.42 7.80 -3.57
C GLY A 94 -1.90 7.74 -3.55
N ILE A 95 -1.29 6.67 -4.04
CA ILE A 95 0.17 6.54 -4.13
C ILE A 95 0.55 6.04 -5.52
N SER A 96 1.47 6.74 -6.18
CA SER A 96 2.10 6.27 -7.42
C SER A 96 3.59 6.65 -7.46
N LEU A 97 4.29 6.16 -8.48
CA LEU A 97 5.69 6.49 -8.69
C LEU A 97 5.90 7.85 -9.39
N ASP A 98 4.82 8.55 -9.70
CA ASP A 98 4.91 9.89 -10.28
C ASP A 98 5.52 10.87 -9.28
N ASN A 99 6.20 11.90 -9.79
CA ASN A 99 6.78 12.93 -8.94
C ASN A 99 5.73 13.96 -8.50
N VAL A 100 6.05 14.74 -7.47
CA VAL A 100 5.16 15.76 -6.90
C VAL A 100 4.62 16.74 -7.94
N LYS A 101 5.43 17.14 -8.93
CA LYS A 101 4.98 18.06 -10.00
C LYS A 101 3.89 17.44 -10.87
N SER A 102 4.00 16.15 -11.19
CA SER A 102 2.95 15.41 -11.89
C SER A 102 1.66 15.40 -11.07
N HIS A 103 1.77 15.07 -9.78
CA HIS A 103 0.64 15.08 -8.84
C HIS A 103 -0.03 16.46 -8.74
N GLN A 104 0.74 17.55 -8.73
CA GLN A 104 0.20 18.90 -8.75
C GLN A 104 -0.69 19.16 -9.98
N LEU A 105 -0.20 18.76 -11.15
CA LEU A 105 -0.94 18.93 -12.41
C LEU A 105 -2.21 18.06 -12.43
N PHE A 106 -2.07 16.79 -12.01
CA PHE A 106 -3.18 15.84 -11.98
C PHE A 106 -4.25 16.27 -10.99
N ALA A 107 -3.88 16.61 -9.75
CA ALA A 107 -4.81 17.07 -8.73
C ALA A 107 -5.50 18.37 -9.13
N LYS A 108 -4.78 19.34 -9.72
CA LYS A 108 -5.35 20.59 -10.23
C LYS A 108 -6.34 20.34 -11.36
N LYS A 109 -5.96 19.53 -12.36
CA LYS A 109 -6.77 19.22 -13.54
C LYS A 109 -8.12 18.62 -13.17
N TYR A 110 -8.12 17.68 -12.20
CA TYR A 110 -9.31 16.95 -11.80
C TYR A 110 -9.91 17.41 -10.47
N GLN A 111 -9.39 18.49 -9.88
CA GLN A 111 -9.86 19.07 -8.62
C GLN A 111 -9.96 18.04 -7.50
N LEU A 112 -8.89 17.26 -7.32
CA LEU A 112 -8.83 16.20 -6.31
C LEU A 112 -8.72 16.82 -4.90
N PRO A 113 -9.67 16.57 -3.98
CA PRO A 113 -9.70 17.18 -2.65
C PRO A 113 -8.94 16.37 -1.59
N PHE A 114 -8.19 15.36 -1.98
CA PHE A 114 -7.41 14.48 -1.10
C PHE A 114 -5.95 14.43 -1.55
N SER A 115 -5.08 13.97 -0.64
CA SER A 115 -3.65 13.89 -0.93
C SER A 115 -3.30 12.68 -1.80
N ILE A 116 -2.48 12.95 -2.82
CA ILE A 116 -1.81 11.93 -3.62
C ILE A 116 -0.30 12.03 -3.37
N LEU A 117 0.30 10.90 -3.00
CA LEU A 117 1.64 10.81 -2.44
C LEU A 117 2.63 10.28 -3.47
N SER A 118 3.78 10.93 -3.57
CA SER A 118 4.85 10.61 -4.50
C SER A 118 5.80 9.57 -3.92
N ASP A 119 5.92 8.40 -4.57
CA ASP A 119 6.84 7.29 -4.24
C ASP A 119 7.78 7.00 -5.43
N PRO A 120 8.61 7.97 -5.86
CA PRO A 120 9.37 7.87 -7.11
C PRO A 120 10.35 6.69 -7.14
N ASP A 121 10.84 6.26 -6.00
CA ASP A 121 11.74 5.10 -5.88
C ASP A 121 10.98 3.76 -5.82
N GLY A 122 9.66 3.79 -5.62
CA GLY A 122 8.80 2.61 -5.47
C GLY A 122 9.03 1.84 -4.17
N ARG A 123 9.66 2.45 -3.16
CA ARG A 123 9.97 1.77 -1.89
C ARG A 123 8.72 1.44 -1.10
N VAL A 124 7.80 2.39 -1.01
CA VAL A 124 6.52 2.17 -0.32
C VAL A 124 5.65 1.21 -1.12
N SER A 125 5.56 1.39 -2.44
CA SER A 125 4.86 0.45 -3.32
C SER A 125 5.40 -0.97 -3.18
N SER A 126 6.72 -1.14 -3.03
CA SER A 126 7.36 -2.44 -2.79
C SER A 126 6.99 -3.02 -1.42
N SER A 127 7.04 -2.21 -0.35
CA SER A 127 6.71 -2.66 1.01
C SER A 127 5.25 -3.11 1.14
N TYR A 128 4.37 -2.62 0.28
CA TYR A 128 2.96 -3.05 0.16
C TYR A 128 2.72 -4.09 -0.94
N ASN A 129 3.75 -4.78 -1.46
CA ASN A 129 3.65 -5.72 -2.60
C ASN A 129 2.90 -5.14 -3.80
N SER A 130 2.87 -3.83 -3.90
CA SER A 130 2.14 -3.07 -4.91
C SER A 130 3.06 -2.48 -5.98
N LEU A 131 4.31 -2.94 -6.07
CA LEU A 131 5.24 -2.59 -7.14
C LEU A 131 5.21 -3.67 -8.23
N ARG A 132 5.19 -3.24 -9.50
CA ARG A 132 5.49 -4.07 -10.68
C ARG A 132 6.76 -3.55 -11.32
N ASP A 133 7.79 -4.37 -11.30
CA ASP A 133 9.07 -4.11 -11.96
C ASP A 133 9.07 -4.78 -13.34
N LEU A 134 9.20 -4.00 -14.40
CA LEU A 134 9.10 -4.41 -15.80
C LEU A 134 10.42 -4.16 -16.52
N LEU A 135 11.56 -4.62 -15.97
CA LEU A 135 12.90 -4.52 -16.54
C LEU A 135 13.33 -3.08 -16.95
N LEU A 136 12.52 -2.39 -17.75
CA LEU A 136 12.81 -1.05 -18.28
C LEU A 136 12.15 0.08 -17.49
N PHE A 137 11.10 -0.21 -16.74
CA PHE A 137 10.37 0.76 -15.92
C PHE A 137 9.60 0.08 -14.81
N LYS A 138 9.28 0.87 -13.78
CA LYS A 138 8.49 0.43 -12.63
C LYS A 138 7.16 1.18 -12.60
N ILE A 139 6.11 0.52 -12.15
CA ILE A 139 4.80 1.11 -11.90
C ILE A 139 4.17 0.51 -10.66
N ALA A 140 3.31 1.27 -10.00
CA ALA A 140 2.49 0.69 -8.95
C ALA A 140 1.38 -0.20 -9.57
N LYS A 141 1.05 -1.29 -8.88
CA LYS A 141 -0.14 -2.10 -9.14
C LYS A 141 -1.38 -1.34 -8.65
N ARG A 142 -2.56 -1.75 -9.10
CA ARG A 142 -3.81 -1.14 -8.64
C ARG A 142 -4.35 -1.89 -7.42
N ASN A 143 -3.62 -1.79 -6.30
CA ASN A 143 -3.98 -2.41 -5.03
C ASN A 143 -4.49 -1.36 -4.04
N THR A 144 -5.32 -1.80 -3.08
CA THR A 144 -5.85 -0.91 -2.06
C THR A 144 -5.88 -1.62 -0.72
N PHE A 145 -5.61 -0.87 0.33
CA PHE A 145 -5.56 -1.35 1.71
C PHE A 145 -6.41 -0.45 2.59
N ILE A 146 -7.25 -1.06 3.45
CA ILE A 146 -7.91 -0.35 4.54
C ILE A 146 -7.17 -0.71 5.83
N ILE A 147 -6.79 0.32 6.57
CA ILE A 147 -6.00 0.24 7.79
C ILE A 147 -6.86 0.78 8.92
N ASP A 148 -6.94 0.03 10.01
CA ASP A 148 -7.68 0.40 11.21
C ASP A 148 -6.96 1.45 12.09
N PRO A 149 -7.61 2.00 13.11
CA PRO A 149 -7.01 2.97 14.03
C PRO A 149 -5.79 2.46 14.80
N GLU A 150 -5.61 1.14 14.93
CA GLU A 150 -4.45 0.49 15.54
C GLU A 150 -3.27 0.34 14.57
N GLY A 151 -3.48 0.70 13.29
CA GLY A 151 -2.48 0.62 12.22
C GLY A 151 -2.33 -0.79 11.63
N LYS A 152 -3.36 -1.64 11.73
CA LYS A 152 -3.40 -2.95 11.11
C LYS A 152 -4.19 -2.92 9.82
N ILE A 153 -3.75 -3.71 8.84
CA ILE A 153 -4.49 -3.93 7.61
C ILE A 153 -5.70 -4.81 7.90
N VAL A 154 -6.88 -4.31 7.66
CA VAL A 154 -8.15 -5.05 7.87
C VAL A 154 -8.81 -5.47 6.56
N LYS A 155 -8.42 -4.86 5.46
CA LYS A 155 -8.91 -5.23 4.13
C LYS A 155 -7.86 -4.97 3.06
N THR A 156 -7.79 -5.87 2.09
CA THR A 156 -6.91 -5.75 0.92
C THR A 156 -7.72 -6.01 -0.35
N TYR A 157 -7.52 -5.17 -1.35
CA TYR A 157 -8.05 -5.39 -2.70
C TYR A 157 -6.87 -5.41 -3.67
N LEU A 158 -6.79 -6.44 -4.48
CA LEU A 158 -5.75 -6.61 -5.48
C LEU A 158 -6.35 -6.40 -6.87
N ASP A 159 -5.61 -5.73 -7.74
CA ASP A 159 -5.94 -5.48 -9.16
C ASP A 159 -7.35 -4.91 -9.36
N VAL A 160 -7.64 -3.80 -8.68
CA VAL A 160 -8.97 -3.21 -8.56
C VAL A 160 -9.50 -2.69 -9.89
N ASP A 161 -10.79 -2.93 -10.18
CA ASP A 161 -11.51 -2.24 -11.25
C ASP A 161 -11.77 -0.77 -10.85
N PRO A 162 -11.24 0.21 -11.58
CA PRO A 162 -11.40 1.63 -11.28
C PRO A 162 -12.86 2.09 -11.14
N LYS A 163 -13.78 1.49 -11.88
CA LYS A 163 -15.19 1.88 -11.89
C LYS A 163 -15.95 1.46 -10.62
N ARG A 164 -15.54 0.36 -10.02
CA ARG A 164 -16.20 -0.23 -8.84
C ARG A 164 -15.53 0.16 -7.53
N HIS A 165 -14.29 0.65 -7.61
CA HIS A 165 -13.39 0.83 -6.49
C HIS A 165 -13.97 1.69 -5.35
N THR A 166 -14.49 2.86 -5.67
CA THR A 166 -15.01 3.81 -4.68
C THR A 166 -16.17 3.21 -3.87
N GLN A 167 -17.08 2.51 -4.54
CA GLN A 167 -18.21 1.89 -3.84
C GLN A 167 -17.75 0.76 -2.93
N MET A 168 -16.80 -0.07 -3.36
CA MET A 168 -16.22 -1.15 -2.55
C MET A 168 -15.58 -0.60 -1.27
N ILE A 169 -14.79 0.48 -1.36
CA ILE A 169 -14.18 1.14 -0.19
C ILE A 169 -15.27 1.61 0.79
N LEU A 170 -16.30 2.29 0.28
CA LEU A 170 -17.35 2.84 1.13
C LEU A 170 -18.15 1.75 1.85
N ASP A 171 -18.52 0.68 1.15
CA ASP A 171 -19.28 -0.42 1.72
C ASP A 171 -18.50 -1.12 2.85
N ASP A 172 -17.20 -1.36 2.60
CA ASP A 172 -16.35 -1.98 3.62
C ASP A 172 -16.04 -1.04 4.78
N LEU A 173 -15.78 0.26 4.57
CA LEU A 173 -15.59 1.22 5.66
C LEU A 173 -16.82 1.31 6.57
N ILE A 174 -18.02 1.30 6.00
CA ILE A 174 -19.26 1.31 6.77
C ILE A 174 -19.43 0.00 7.57
N SER A 175 -19.13 -1.13 6.96
CA SER A 175 -19.25 -2.45 7.60
C SER A 175 -18.21 -2.67 8.71
N LEU A 176 -16.97 -2.20 8.52
CA LEU A 176 -15.88 -2.38 9.48
C LEU A 176 -16.00 -1.47 10.72
N GLN A 177 -16.85 -0.45 10.67
CA GLN A 177 -17.03 0.53 11.74
C GLN A 177 -18.33 0.28 12.57
N GLN A 178 -19.08 -0.78 12.25
CA GLN A 178 -20.24 -1.22 13.01
C GLN A 178 -19.85 -2.14 14.17
#